data_613850c22f62a24f0e202790a73598cb
#
_entry.id   613850c22f62a24f0e202790a73598cb
#
_cell.length_a   1.000
_cell.length_b   1.000
_cell.length_c   1.000
_cell.angle_alpha   90.00
_cell.angle_beta   90.00
_cell.angle_gamma   90.00
#
_symmetry.space_group_name_H-M   'P 1'
#
loop_
_entity.id
_entity.type
_entity.pdbx_description
1 polymer ?
#
loop_
_entity_poly.entity_id
_entity_poly.type
_entity_poly.pdbx_seq_one_letter_code
_entity_poly.pdbx_strand_id
1 'polypeptide(L)'
;MKLSKKSLITFLLAFYSFIGYAQVIDHWETVIYNTDQWSYFVGNSEPNANWANTSFNTSSWSKGSGGIGYEDEDDNTIIPQTRSLYIRTNFTLVDASVIKYIVLNADYDDAFVAYLNGTEIARSNIGTVGVRPSYNTYADTYHEANLYQGGLPEDYIFNEAEFKSLISSGTNTLAIQIHNNSPSSSDLSSNFFLSLGISDQSKNYRENPSWFQAPTGPQVSLLDVKLPIVVITTENNIEIQNEPKVTAQMGI
;
A
#
# COMPACT_ATOMS: atom_id res chain seq x y z
N MET A 1 17.76 74.27 16.37
CA MET A 1 16.60 73.39 16.29
C MET A 1 16.99 72.25 15.34
N LYS A 2 17.35 71.05 15.84
CA LYS A 2 17.82 69.92 15.05
C LYS A 2 16.65 68.97 14.81
N LEU A 3 16.22 68.82 13.55
CA LEU A 3 15.23 67.85 13.13
C LEU A 3 15.85 66.46 13.06
N SER A 4 15.30 65.55 13.87
CA SER A 4 15.62 64.12 13.89
C SER A 4 14.97 63.45 12.67
N LYS A 5 15.75 62.82 11.78
CA LYS A 5 15.28 61.95 10.73
C LYS A 5 14.90 60.57 11.35
N LYS A 6 13.61 60.29 11.45
CA LYS A 6 13.13 58.92 11.75
C LYS A 6 13.22 58.10 10.48
N SER A 7 14.08 57.10 10.47
CA SER A 7 14.19 56.12 9.40
C SER A 7 13.04 55.12 9.55
N LEU A 8 12.15 55.11 8.55
CA LEU A 8 11.05 54.11 8.47
C LEU A 8 11.59 52.88 7.74
N ILE A 9 11.84 51.83 8.48
CA ILE A 9 12.20 50.52 7.91
C ILE A 9 10.89 49.80 7.54
N THR A 10 10.59 49.77 6.26
CA THR A 10 9.46 48.98 5.75
C THR A 10 9.88 47.55 5.61
N PHE A 11 9.33 46.66 6.45
CA PHE A 11 9.49 45.24 6.34
C PHE A 11 8.55 44.71 5.25
N LEU A 12 9.13 44.33 4.10
CA LEU A 12 8.38 43.67 3.02
C LEU A 12 8.27 42.18 3.37
N LEU A 13 7.15 41.74 3.92
CA LEU A 13 6.82 40.34 4.08
C LEU A 13 6.43 39.77 2.71
N ALA A 14 7.34 39.06 2.07
CA ALA A 14 7.02 38.27 0.88
C ALA A 14 6.25 37.00 1.30
N PHE A 15 4.94 37.02 1.12
CA PHE A 15 4.13 35.80 1.19
C PHE A 15 4.44 34.96 -0.06
N TYR A 16 5.25 33.91 0.09
CA TYR A 16 5.33 32.82 -0.89
C TYR A 16 4.08 31.96 -0.72
N SER A 17 3.09 32.21 -1.55
CA SER A 17 1.97 31.27 -1.73
C SER A 17 2.54 30.03 -2.43
N PHE A 18 2.75 28.94 -1.70
CA PHE A 18 2.90 27.64 -2.32
C PHE A 18 1.53 27.27 -2.92
N ILE A 19 1.36 27.51 -4.21
CA ILE A 19 0.28 26.90 -4.96
C ILE A 19 0.71 25.43 -5.15
N GLY A 20 0.28 24.57 -4.24
CA GLY A 20 0.35 23.13 -4.45
C GLY A 20 -0.54 22.82 -5.65
N TYR A 21 0.05 22.52 -6.79
CA TYR A 21 -0.70 21.91 -7.89
C TYR A 21 -1.13 20.54 -7.40
N ALA A 22 -2.43 20.33 -7.21
CA ALA A 22 -2.95 18.98 -7.07
C ALA A 22 -2.48 18.19 -8.30
N GLN A 23 -1.82 17.06 -8.09
CA GLN A 23 -1.42 16.18 -9.19
C GLN A 23 -2.69 15.71 -9.89
N VAL A 24 -2.87 16.12 -11.15
CA VAL A 24 -4.04 15.74 -11.91
C VAL A 24 -3.87 14.29 -12.37
N ILE A 25 -4.72 13.42 -11.87
CA ILE A 25 -4.89 12.07 -12.40
C ILE A 25 -5.89 12.13 -13.53
N ASP A 26 -5.49 11.66 -14.72
CA ASP A 26 -6.40 11.54 -15.86
C ASP A 26 -7.29 10.32 -15.69
N HIS A 27 -6.69 9.16 -15.37
CA HIS A 27 -7.40 7.90 -15.18
C HIS A 27 -6.60 6.91 -14.32
N TRP A 28 -7.25 5.79 -14.02
CA TRP A 28 -6.67 4.67 -13.26
C TRP A 28 -6.66 3.40 -14.11
N GLU A 29 -5.57 2.62 -14.00
CA GLU A 29 -5.43 1.31 -14.63
C GLU A 29 -4.78 0.33 -13.66
N THR A 30 -5.10 -0.96 -13.78
CA THR A 30 -4.54 -2.02 -12.93
C THR A 30 -3.44 -2.78 -13.67
N VAL A 31 -2.25 -2.82 -13.10
CA VAL A 31 -1.08 -3.50 -13.68
C VAL A 31 -0.89 -4.92 -13.14
N ILE A 32 -1.34 -5.20 -11.92
CA ILE A 32 -1.36 -6.53 -11.32
C ILE A 32 -2.78 -6.87 -10.85
N TYR A 33 -3.28 -8.04 -11.28
CA TYR A 33 -4.49 -8.66 -10.74
C TYR A 33 -4.12 -9.85 -9.84
N ASN A 34 -4.98 -10.15 -8.87
CA ASN A 34 -4.82 -11.35 -8.05
C ASN A 34 -4.67 -12.61 -8.89
N THR A 35 -5.41 -12.73 -10.00
CA THR A 35 -5.41 -13.89 -10.90
C THR A 35 -4.19 -13.97 -11.83
N ASP A 36 -3.27 -13.00 -11.80
CA ASP A 36 -2.04 -13.07 -12.59
C ASP A 36 -1.14 -14.22 -12.11
N GLN A 37 -0.16 -14.58 -12.91
CA GLN A 37 0.78 -15.62 -12.53
C GLN A 37 1.80 -15.10 -11.54
N TRP A 38 1.92 -15.76 -10.39
CA TRP A 38 2.89 -15.49 -9.36
C TRP A 38 3.89 -16.64 -9.24
N SER A 39 5.12 -16.32 -8.88
CA SER A 39 6.07 -17.28 -8.34
C SER A 39 5.88 -17.33 -6.82
N TYR A 40 5.81 -18.53 -6.25
CA TYR A 40 5.58 -18.69 -4.82
C TYR A 40 6.53 -19.69 -4.16
N PHE A 41 6.76 -19.49 -2.87
CA PHE A 41 7.56 -20.32 -2.00
C PHE A 41 6.83 -20.53 -0.68
N VAL A 42 6.50 -21.78 -0.38
CA VAL A 42 5.87 -22.15 0.90
C VAL A 42 6.92 -22.05 2.00
N GLY A 43 6.61 -21.36 3.10
CA GLY A 43 7.53 -20.99 4.16
C GLY A 43 7.97 -22.14 5.07
N ASN A 44 8.58 -23.16 4.50
CA ASN A 44 9.18 -24.27 5.25
C ASN A 44 10.61 -23.96 5.76
N SER A 45 11.20 -22.87 5.26
CA SER A 45 12.53 -22.35 5.61
C SER A 45 12.61 -20.88 5.21
N GLU A 46 13.69 -20.20 5.61
CA GLU A 46 13.95 -18.85 5.09
C GLU A 46 14.21 -18.89 3.58
N PRO A 47 13.49 -18.06 2.78
CA PRO A 47 13.88 -17.86 1.40
C PRO A 47 15.22 -17.10 1.32
N ASN A 48 15.82 -17.08 0.14
CA ASN A 48 17.03 -16.27 -0.08
C ASN A 48 16.78 -14.80 0.32
N ALA A 49 17.73 -14.15 0.99
CA ALA A 49 17.58 -12.79 1.51
C ALA A 49 17.18 -11.75 0.44
N ASN A 50 17.52 -12.00 -0.84
CA ASN A 50 17.22 -11.11 -1.96
C ASN A 50 15.92 -11.49 -2.70
N TRP A 51 15.08 -12.34 -2.14
CA TRP A 51 13.91 -12.88 -2.82
C TRP A 51 12.91 -11.81 -3.31
N ALA A 52 12.86 -10.64 -2.67
CA ALA A 52 11.99 -9.54 -3.06
C ALA A 52 12.60 -8.62 -4.14
N ASN A 53 13.89 -8.79 -4.49
CA ASN A 53 14.57 -7.93 -5.47
C ASN A 53 14.20 -8.33 -6.90
N THR A 54 14.15 -7.35 -7.81
CA THR A 54 13.83 -7.58 -9.23
C THR A 54 14.79 -8.57 -9.90
N SER A 55 16.06 -8.57 -9.53
CA SER A 55 17.08 -9.46 -10.10
C SER A 55 17.04 -10.91 -9.57
N PHE A 56 16.17 -11.21 -8.60
CA PHE A 56 16.12 -12.56 -8.03
C PHE A 56 15.58 -13.59 -9.02
N ASN A 57 16.28 -14.73 -9.13
CA ASN A 57 15.87 -15.83 -10.00
C ASN A 57 14.89 -16.77 -9.28
N THR A 58 13.69 -16.87 -9.80
CA THR A 58 12.60 -17.70 -9.26
C THR A 58 12.54 -19.10 -9.88
N SER A 59 13.56 -19.57 -10.59
CA SER A 59 13.50 -20.87 -11.30
C SER A 59 13.27 -22.08 -10.38
N SER A 60 13.60 -21.94 -9.08
CA SER A 60 13.35 -22.97 -8.05
C SER A 60 12.04 -22.80 -7.31
N TRP A 61 11.28 -21.75 -7.58
CA TRP A 61 9.99 -21.48 -6.96
C TRP A 61 8.87 -22.12 -7.78
N SER A 62 7.80 -22.48 -7.14
CA SER A 62 6.57 -22.89 -7.82
C SER A 62 5.90 -21.70 -8.49
N LYS A 63 4.98 -21.96 -9.42
CA LYS A 63 4.19 -20.94 -10.10
C LYS A 63 2.72 -21.30 -10.03
N GLY A 64 1.88 -20.28 -9.83
CA GLY A 64 0.43 -20.43 -9.80
C GLY A 64 -0.27 -19.13 -10.12
N SER A 65 -1.54 -19.22 -10.45
CA SER A 65 -2.44 -18.06 -10.49
C SER A 65 -2.60 -17.51 -9.08
N GLY A 66 -2.61 -16.20 -8.91
CA GLY A 66 -2.82 -15.57 -7.62
C GLY A 66 -4.20 -15.88 -7.02
N GLY A 67 -4.43 -15.53 -5.77
CA GLY A 67 -5.26 -16.27 -4.85
C GLY A 67 -4.53 -17.57 -4.54
N ILE A 68 -3.37 -17.47 -3.86
CA ILE A 68 -2.56 -18.62 -3.46
C ILE A 68 -2.75 -18.80 -1.96
N GLY A 69 -3.32 -19.93 -1.58
CA GLY A 69 -3.66 -20.19 -0.19
C GLY A 69 -4.20 -21.59 0.03
N TYR A 70 -5.02 -21.77 1.04
CA TYR A 70 -5.72 -23.03 1.31
C TYR A 70 -6.99 -22.76 2.13
N GLU A 71 -8.02 -23.56 1.88
CA GLU A 71 -9.40 -23.46 2.40
C GLU A 71 -10.12 -22.19 1.86
N ASP A 72 -11.24 -21.74 2.43
CA ASP A 72 -12.06 -20.54 2.10
C ASP A 72 -12.73 -20.51 0.73
N GLU A 73 -12.42 -21.46 -0.18
CA GLU A 73 -12.98 -21.55 -1.52
C GLU A 73 -12.68 -20.35 -2.45
N ASP A 74 -11.69 -19.49 -2.10
CA ASP A 74 -11.27 -18.32 -2.88
C ASP A 74 -9.91 -18.50 -3.59
N ASP A 75 -9.23 -19.62 -3.33
CA ASP A 75 -7.92 -19.92 -3.85
C ASP A 75 -7.94 -20.46 -5.30
N ASN A 76 -7.24 -19.78 -6.20
CA ASN A 76 -6.97 -20.31 -7.55
C ASN A 76 -5.79 -21.30 -7.55
N THR A 77 -4.89 -21.20 -6.57
CA THR A 77 -3.74 -22.09 -6.39
C THR A 77 -3.70 -22.59 -4.95
N ILE A 78 -4.09 -23.82 -4.77
CA ILE A 78 -4.14 -24.45 -3.44
C ILE A 78 -2.75 -24.95 -3.04
N ILE A 79 -2.31 -24.57 -1.84
CA ILE A 79 -1.05 -25.00 -1.24
C ILE A 79 -1.31 -25.81 0.06
N PRO A 80 -0.34 -26.59 0.54
CA PRO A 80 -0.46 -27.19 1.86
C PRO A 80 -0.51 -26.14 2.97
N GLN A 81 -1.22 -26.48 4.07
CA GLN A 81 -1.23 -25.66 5.28
C GLN A 81 0.18 -25.24 5.67
N THR A 82 0.38 -23.95 5.91
CA THR A 82 1.69 -23.38 6.18
C THR A 82 1.60 -22.19 7.14
N ARG A 83 2.70 -21.87 7.81
CA ARG A 83 2.82 -20.68 8.65
C ARG A 83 3.00 -19.41 7.84
N SER A 84 3.76 -19.52 6.76
CA SER A 84 4.05 -18.37 5.90
C SER A 84 4.10 -18.76 4.44
N LEU A 85 3.81 -17.79 3.59
CA LEU A 85 3.86 -17.90 2.14
C LEU A 85 4.59 -16.67 1.58
N TYR A 86 5.45 -16.90 0.61
CA TYR A 86 6.16 -15.84 -0.12
C TYR A 86 5.72 -15.88 -1.57
N ILE A 87 5.17 -14.77 -2.06
CA ILE A 87 4.72 -14.64 -3.45
C ILE A 87 5.41 -13.46 -4.11
N ARG A 88 5.64 -13.54 -5.42
CA ARG A 88 6.15 -12.43 -6.19
C ARG A 88 5.75 -12.51 -7.65
N THR A 89 5.53 -11.36 -8.25
CA THR A 89 5.30 -11.21 -9.69
C THR A 89 6.04 -10.00 -10.23
N ASN A 90 6.39 -10.05 -11.53
CA ASN A 90 6.96 -8.91 -12.22
C ASN A 90 5.89 -8.22 -13.04
N PHE A 91 5.97 -6.90 -13.10
CA PHE A 91 5.15 -6.07 -13.98
C PHE A 91 6.03 -5.06 -14.73
N THR A 92 5.51 -4.55 -15.84
CA THR A 92 6.27 -3.62 -16.69
C THR A 92 5.58 -2.27 -16.72
N LEU A 93 6.34 -1.21 -16.41
CA LEU A 93 5.89 0.16 -16.60
C LEU A 93 6.41 0.69 -17.94
N VAL A 94 5.52 1.18 -18.79
CA VAL A 94 5.86 1.80 -20.07
C VAL A 94 6.61 3.11 -19.83
N ASP A 95 6.03 3.97 -18.99
CA ASP A 95 6.63 5.22 -18.55
C ASP A 95 6.32 5.45 -17.06
N ALA A 96 7.33 5.38 -16.20
CA ALA A 96 7.19 5.61 -14.78
C ALA A 96 6.95 7.10 -14.44
N SER A 97 7.27 8.03 -15.32
CA SER A 97 7.16 9.47 -15.05
C SER A 97 5.71 9.98 -15.00
N VAL A 98 4.79 9.28 -15.68
CA VAL A 98 3.37 9.61 -15.71
C VAL A 98 2.58 9.03 -14.54
N ILE A 99 3.19 8.14 -13.75
CA ILE A 99 2.54 7.54 -12.57
C ILE A 99 2.59 8.54 -11.41
N LYS A 100 1.43 8.84 -10.85
CA LYS A 100 1.26 9.83 -9.77
C LYS A 100 0.78 9.20 -8.46
N TYR A 101 0.10 8.08 -8.55
CA TYR A 101 -0.33 7.27 -7.41
C TYR A 101 -0.17 5.79 -7.71
N ILE A 102 0.08 5.04 -6.66
CA ILE A 102 -0.01 3.58 -6.64
C ILE A 102 -0.99 3.20 -5.55
N VAL A 103 -1.90 2.28 -5.84
CA VAL A 103 -2.78 1.65 -4.85
C VAL A 103 -2.49 0.16 -4.84
N LEU A 104 -2.01 -0.34 -3.72
CA LEU A 104 -1.97 -1.76 -3.43
C LEU A 104 -3.27 -2.11 -2.71
N ASN A 105 -4.12 -2.90 -3.35
CA ASN A 105 -5.28 -3.47 -2.71
C ASN A 105 -4.89 -4.85 -2.18
N ALA A 106 -5.05 -5.07 -0.89
CA ALA A 106 -4.65 -6.27 -0.17
C ALA A 106 -5.85 -6.95 0.48
N ASP A 107 -6.06 -8.21 0.15
CA ASP A 107 -7.01 -9.08 0.81
C ASP A 107 -6.26 -10.34 1.26
N TYR A 108 -6.11 -10.53 2.55
CA TYR A 108 -5.14 -11.43 3.16
C TYR A 108 -5.63 -12.01 4.48
N ASP A 109 -5.07 -13.13 4.85
CA ASP A 109 -5.23 -13.82 6.13
C ASP A 109 -3.85 -14.30 6.62
N ASP A 110 -3.33 -13.99 7.80
CA ASP A 110 -3.74 -13.02 8.86
C ASP A 110 -2.91 -11.72 8.79
N ALA A 111 -1.72 -11.77 8.18
CA ALA A 111 -0.77 -10.67 8.12
C ALA A 111 0.04 -10.69 6.83
N PHE A 112 0.54 -9.51 6.42
CA PHE A 112 1.46 -9.44 5.29
C PHE A 112 2.53 -8.35 5.43
N VAL A 113 3.60 -8.49 4.63
CA VAL A 113 4.54 -7.41 4.31
C VAL A 113 4.75 -7.38 2.81
N ALA A 114 4.53 -6.21 2.19
CA ALA A 114 4.70 -5.99 0.75
C ALA A 114 5.98 -5.21 0.44
N TYR A 115 6.65 -5.61 -0.63
CA TYR A 115 7.90 -5.01 -1.11
C TYR A 115 7.75 -4.63 -2.59
N LEU A 116 8.17 -3.42 -2.92
CA LEU A 116 8.31 -2.93 -4.29
C LEU A 116 9.80 -2.85 -4.63
N ASN A 117 10.25 -3.66 -5.59
CA ASN A 117 11.66 -3.76 -5.98
C ASN A 117 12.62 -4.01 -4.80
N GLY A 118 12.16 -4.77 -3.79
CA GLY A 118 12.95 -5.12 -2.60
C GLY A 118 12.82 -4.15 -1.42
N THR A 119 12.17 -3.00 -1.60
CA THR A 119 11.89 -2.03 -0.53
C THR A 119 10.50 -2.25 0.04
N GLU A 120 10.38 -2.36 1.37
CA GLU A 120 9.09 -2.46 2.05
C GLU A 120 8.24 -1.23 1.79
N ILE A 121 6.99 -1.44 1.34
CA ILE A 121 6.03 -0.36 1.07
C ILE A 121 4.78 -0.44 1.95
N ALA A 122 4.39 -1.63 2.39
CA ALA A 122 3.22 -1.81 3.24
C ALA A 122 3.43 -3.00 4.17
N ARG A 123 2.76 -2.95 5.31
CA ARG A 123 2.74 -4.01 6.32
C ARG A 123 1.44 -3.96 7.08
N SER A 124 0.90 -5.10 7.41
CA SER A 124 -0.22 -5.22 8.34
C SER A 124 -0.03 -6.40 9.27
N ASN A 125 -0.38 -6.17 10.54
CA ASN A 125 -0.57 -7.19 11.56
C ASN A 125 0.65 -8.09 11.85
N ILE A 126 1.89 -7.60 11.60
CA ILE A 126 3.10 -8.36 11.90
C ILE A 126 4.32 -7.46 12.19
N GLY A 127 4.89 -7.59 13.37
CA GLY A 127 6.21 -7.09 13.74
C GLY A 127 6.45 -5.58 13.52
N THR A 128 7.69 -5.21 13.26
CA THR A 128 8.12 -3.79 13.18
C THR A 128 8.53 -3.42 11.76
N VAL A 129 8.09 -2.26 11.27
CA VAL A 129 8.46 -1.70 9.95
C VAL A 129 9.99 -1.69 9.77
N GLY A 130 10.46 -2.13 8.61
CA GLY A 130 11.88 -2.23 8.27
C GLY A 130 12.60 -3.46 8.81
N VAL A 131 11.95 -4.25 9.69
CA VAL A 131 12.48 -5.53 10.18
C VAL A 131 11.72 -6.66 9.49
N ARG A 132 12.38 -7.38 8.58
CA ARG A 132 11.76 -8.50 7.85
C ARG A 132 11.41 -9.62 8.81
N PRO A 133 10.13 -10.04 8.90
CA PRO A 133 9.75 -11.22 9.69
C PRO A 133 10.41 -12.48 9.12
N SER A 134 10.84 -13.39 10.00
CA SER A 134 11.34 -14.69 9.58
C SER A 134 10.19 -15.61 9.17
N TYR A 135 10.47 -16.66 8.37
CA TYR A 135 9.45 -17.61 7.88
C TYR A 135 8.60 -18.25 8.98
N ASN A 136 9.10 -18.30 10.21
CA ASN A 136 8.43 -18.90 11.36
C ASN A 136 7.80 -17.89 12.32
N THR A 137 7.74 -16.61 11.96
CA THR A 137 7.01 -15.58 12.70
C THR A 137 5.52 -15.75 12.48
N TYR A 138 4.70 -15.56 13.51
CA TYR A 138 3.25 -15.50 13.41
C TYR A 138 2.77 -14.06 13.29
N ALA A 139 1.58 -13.87 12.75
CA ALA A 139 0.85 -12.61 12.83
C ALA A 139 0.62 -12.21 14.30
N ASP A 140 0.53 -10.89 14.54
CA ASP A 140 0.36 -10.35 15.90
C ASP A 140 -1.05 -10.62 16.45
N THR A 141 -2.06 -10.63 15.56
CA THR A 141 -3.46 -10.93 15.88
C THR A 141 -4.13 -11.67 14.71
N TYR A 142 -5.36 -12.07 14.91
CA TYR A 142 -6.23 -12.66 13.90
C TYR A 142 -6.76 -11.60 12.93
N HIS A 143 -6.80 -11.90 11.63
CA HIS A 143 -7.38 -11.09 10.58
C HIS A 143 -7.90 -11.99 9.45
N GLU A 144 -9.08 -11.70 8.93
CA GLU A 144 -9.74 -12.45 7.86
C GLU A 144 -9.73 -11.69 6.54
N ALA A 145 -9.58 -12.42 5.45
CA ALA A 145 -9.84 -11.93 4.11
C ALA A 145 -11.33 -11.59 3.92
N ASN A 146 -11.64 -10.66 3.05
CA ASN A 146 -12.99 -10.13 2.88
C ASN A 146 -13.62 -10.43 1.51
N LEU A 147 -12.82 -10.57 0.45
CA LEU A 147 -13.31 -10.70 -0.94
C LEU A 147 -14.20 -11.93 -1.11
N TYR A 148 -13.87 -13.07 -0.51
CA TYR A 148 -14.64 -14.30 -0.64
C TYR A 148 -16.04 -14.18 -0.03
N GLN A 149 -16.24 -13.24 0.91
CA GLN A 149 -17.54 -12.93 1.53
C GLN A 149 -18.27 -11.77 0.83
N GLY A 150 -17.73 -11.26 -0.30
CA GLY A 150 -18.29 -10.11 -1.01
C GLY A 150 -17.91 -8.77 -0.40
N GLY A 151 -16.91 -8.71 0.48
CA GLY A 151 -16.31 -7.49 1.00
C GLY A 151 -15.33 -6.85 0.00
N LEU A 152 -14.58 -5.86 0.47
CA LEU A 152 -13.55 -5.16 -0.32
C LEU A 152 -12.16 -5.42 0.28
N PRO A 153 -11.11 -5.47 -0.53
CA PRO A 153 -9.74 -5.50 -0.05
C PRO A 153 -9.39 -4.18 0.65
N GLU A 154 -8.38 -4.19 1.49
CA GLU A 154 -7.82 -3.00 2.12
C GLU A 154 -6.98 -2.19 1.14
N ASP A 155 -7.07 -0.85 1.21
CA ASP A 155 -6.35 0.07 0.35
C ASP A 155 -5.07 0.59 1.02
N TYR A 156 -3.92 0.41 0.36
CA TYR A 156 -2.64 1.02 0.70
C TYR A 156 -2.26 1.98 -0.42
N ILE A 157 -2.37 3.29 -0.15
CA ILE A 157 -2.27 4.35 -1.14
C ILE A 157 -0.92 5.04 -0.99
N PHE A 158 -0.19 5.16 -2.11
CA PHE A 158 1.12 5.81 -2.15
C PHE A 158 1.08 6.95 -3.17
N ASN A 159 1.50 8.14 -2.77
CA ASN A 159 1.70 9.29 -3.65
C ASN A 159 3.09 9.24 -4.31
N GLU A 160 3.31 10.07 -5.33
CA GLU A 160 4.56 10.10 -6.12
C GLU A 160 5.83 10.24 -5.24
N ALA A 161 5.78 11.01 -4.15
CA ALA A 161 6.95 11.22 -3.29
C ALA A 161 7.38 9.93 -2.56
N GLU A 162 6.43 9.04 -2.26
CA GLU A 162 6.66 7.81 -1.51
C GLU A 162 7.24 6.69 -2.39
N PHE A 163 6.87 6.63 -3.67
CA PHE A 163 7.28 5.50 -4.53
C PHE A 163 8.21 5.86 -5.70
N LYS A 164 8.36 7.14 -6.07
CA LYS A 164 9.10 7.56 -7.27
C LYS A 164 10.54 7.03 -7.36
N SER A 165 11.21 6.93 -6.22
CA SER A 165 12.57 6.37 -6.15
C SER A 165 12.60 4.84 -6.21
N LEU A 166 11.46 4.19 -6.07
CA LEU A 166 11.33 2.73 -5.99
C LEU A 166 11.00 2.09 -7.33
N ILE A 167 10.42 2.84 -8.28
CA ILE A 167 10.01 2.33 -9.59
C ILE A 167 10.86 2.89 -10.73
N SER A 168 10.86 2.18 -11.85
CA SER A 168 11.46 2.64 -13.10
C SER A 168 10.63 2.17 -14.30
N SER A 169 10.76 2.85 -15.42
CA SER A 169 10.26 2.32 -16.69
C SER A 169 10.94 0.98 -17.01
N GLY A 170 10.18 0.02 -17.52
CA GLY A 170 10.61 -1.36 -17.67
C GLY A 170 10.14 -2.25 -16.52
N THR A 171 10.91 -3.28 -16.20
CA THR A 171 10.50 -4.33 -15.25
C THR A 171 10.62 -3.88 -13.82
N ASN A 172 9.53 -4.06 -13.07
CA ASN A 172 9.42 -3.89 -11.63
C ASN A 172 8.90 -5.19 -11.00
N THR A 173 9.05 -5.34 -9.69
CA THR A 173 8.62 -6.52 -8.93
C THR A 173 7.77 -6.10 -7.74
N LEU A 174 6.59 -6.68 -7.61
CA LEU A 174 5.83 -6.74 -6.37
C LEU A 174 6.11 -8.09 -5.71
N ALA A 175 6.53 -8.05 -4.46
CA ALA A 175 6.82 -9.24 -3.66
C ALA A 175 6.15 -9.12 -2.30
N ILE A 176 5.55 -10.20 -1.81
CA ILE A 176 4.75 -10.18 -0.58
C ILE A 176 5.06 -11.42 0.22
N GLN A 177 5.19 -11.28 1.53
CA GLN A 177 5.17 -12.39 2.47
C GLN A 177 3.89 -12.31 3.31
N ILE A 178 3.21 -13.44 3.46
CA ILE A 178 1.96 -13.61 4.19
C ILE A 178 2.23 -14.53 5.37
N HIS A 179 1.60 -14.28 6.50
CA HIS A 179 1.82 -15.06 7.74
C HIS A 179 0.52 -15.32 8.46
N ASN A 180 0.34 -16.57 8.88
CA ASN A 180 -0.73 -17.00 9.78
C ASN A 180 -0.46 -16.59 11.22
N ASN A 181 -1.51 -16.46 12.02
CA ASN A 181 -1.45 -16.14 13.45
C ASN A 181 -1.15 -17.34 14.34
N SER A 182 -1.33 -18.56 13.85
CA SER A 182 -1.15 -19.78 14.63
C SER A 182 -0.72 -20.97 13.78
N PRO A 183 -0.13 -22.03 14.41
CA PRO A 183 0.19 -23.26 13.69
C PRO A 183 -1.03 -24.08 13.30
N SER A 184 -2.20 -23.75 13.83
CA SER A 184 -3.47 -24.43 13.58
C SER A 184 -4.47 -23.54 12.86
N SER A 185 -3.99 -22.48 12.20
CA SER A 185 -4.86 -21.68 11.33
C SER A 185 -5.51 -22.58 10.29
N SER A 186 -6.84 -22.42 10.13
CA SER A 186 -7.63 -23.27 9.21
C SER A 186 -7.37 -22.95 7.76
N ASP A 187 -6.96 -21.73 7.46
CA ASP A 187 -6.96 -21.08 6.17
C ASP A 187 -5.75 -20.14 5.98
N LEU A 188 -5.57 -19.65 4.77
CA LEU A 188 -4.66 -18.58 4.40
C LEU A 188 -5.06 -18.04 3.04
N SER A 189 -5.31 -16.74 2.95
CA SER A 189 -5.63 -16.05 1.70
C SER A 189 -4.57 -15.04 1.30
N SER A 190 -4.32 -14.90 -0.03
CA SER A 190 -3.35 -13.96 -0.58
C SER A 190 -3.82 -13.36 -1.90
N ASN A 191 -4.72 -12.38 -1.83
CA ASN A 191 -5.29 -11.70 -2.98
C ASN A 191 -4.77 -10.26 -3.06
N PHE A 192 -3.91 -9.97 -4.03
CA PHE A 192 -3.28 -8.66 -4.17
C PHE A 192 -3.45 -8.09 -5.58
N PHE A 193 -3.73 -6.77 -5.63
CA PHE A 193 -3.87 -6.02 -6.87
C PHE A 193 -3.00 -4.78 -6.81
N LEU A 194 -2.51 -4.31 -7.95
CA LEU A 194 -1.74 -3.06 -8.02
C LEU A 194 -2.32 -2.16 -9.11
N SER A 195 -2.84 -1.01 -8.69
CA SER A 195 -3.44 -0.02 -9.58
C SER A 195 -2.63 1.27 -9.60
N LEU A 196 -2.64 1.94 -10.73
CA LEU A 196 -1.82 3.11 -11.05
C LEU A 196 -2.71 4.29 -11.37
N GLY A 197 -2.48 5.43 -10.71
CA GLY A 197 -3.05 6.73 -11.08
C GLY A 197 -2.16 7.41 -12.10
N ILE A 198 -2.63 7.60 -13.31
CA ILE A 198 -1.89 8.02 -14.50
C ILE A 198 -2.26 9.47 -14.84
N SER A 199 -1.27 10.31 -15.13
CA SER A 199 -1.46 11.73 -15.39
C SER A 199 -1.57 12.12 -16.85
N ASP A 200 -1.39 11.19 -17.79
CA ASP A 200 -1.58 11.40 -19.22
C ASP A 200 -2.74 10.55 -19.75
N GLN A 201 -3.04 10.64 -21.04
CA GLN A 201 -4.15 9.92 -21.67
C GLN A 201 -3.74 8.55 -22.26
N SER A 202 -2.51 8.09 -22.00
CA SER A 202 -2.06 6.81 -22.51
C SER A 202 -2.75 5.66 -21.76
N LYS A 203 -3.20 4.64 -22.51
CA LYS A 203 -3.79 3.43 -21.95
C LYS A 203 -2.88 2.25 -22.26
N ASN A 204 -2.17 1.79 -21.22
CA ASN A 204 -1.13 0.79 -21.36
C ASN A 204 -1.39 -0.48 -20.56
N TYR A 205 -2.35 -0.44 -19.64
CA TYR A 205 -2.62 -1.54 -18.71
C TYR A 205 -4.10 -1.92 -18.79
N ARG A 206 -4.58 -2.69 -17.83
CA ARG A 206 -5.95 -3.22 -17.81
C ARG A 206 -6.90 -2.23 -17.09
N GLU A 207 -8.18 -2.31 -17.42
CA GLU A 207 -9.22 -1.62 -16.66
C GLU A 207 -9.19 -2.08 -15.20
N ASN A 208 -9.61 -1.21 -14.28
CA ASN A 208 -9.65 -1.56 -12.87
C ASN A 208 -10.72 -2.63 -12.60
N PRO A 209 -10.56 -3.44 -11.53
CA PRO A 209 -11.66 -4.27 -11.03
C PRO A 209 -12.92 -3.45 -10.78
N SER A 210 -14.10 -4.05 -10.98
CA SER A 210 -15.38 -3.33 -10.84
C SER A 210 -15.64 -2.76 -9.46
N TRP A 211 -15.01 -3.31 -8.43
CA TRP A 211 -15.09 -2.83 -7.05
C TRP A 211 -14.07 -1.72 -6.73
N PHE A 212 -13.07 -1.47 -7.59
CA PHE A 212 -12.04 -0.47 -7.34
C PHE A 212 -12.64 0.93 -7.20
N GLN A 213 -12.25 1.62 -6.15
CA GLN A 213 -12.62 3.01 -5.91
C GLN A 213 -11.37 3.87 -5.96
N ALA A 214 -11.34 4.82 -6.91
CA ALA A 214 -10.24 5.75 -7.01
C ALA A 214 -10.14 6.58 -5.70
N PRO A 215 -8.94 6.72 -5.12
CA PRO A 215 -8.75 7.58 -3.96
C PRO A 215 -9.26 9.00 -4.21
N THR A 216 -10.08 9.52 -3.30
CA THR A 216 -10.65 10.87 -3.41
C THR A 216 -9.88 11.86 -2.55
N GLY A 217 -9.47 13.00 -3.15
CA GLY A 217 -8.77 14.09 -2.47
C GLY A 217 -7.24 13.91 -2.37
N PRO A 218 -6.54 14.93 -1.89
CA PRO A 218 -5.11 14.84 -1.66
C PRO A 218 -4.83 13.83 -0.54
N GLN A 219 -4.13 12.75 -0.88
CA GLN A 219 -3.65 11.80 0.12
C GLN A 219 -2.50 12.48 0.89
N VAL A 220 -2.78 12.87 2.12
CA VAL A 220 -1.76 13.41 3.03
C VAL A 220 -1.10 12.23 3.72
N SER A 221 0.14 11.91 3.35
CA SER A 221 0.92 10.96 4.12
C SER A 221 1.14 11.49 5.53
N LEU A 222 0.69 10.76 6.53
CA LEU A 222 0.91 11.10 7.94
C LEU A 222 2.42 11.09 8.31
N LEU A 223 3.26 10.47 7.47
CA LEU A 223 4.72 10.40 7.66
C LEU A 223 5.42 11.71 7.29
N ASP A 224 4.82 12.55 6.46
CA ASP A 224 5.42 13.80 5.99
C ASP A 224 4.99 15.05 6.77
N VAL A 225 4.03 14.92 7.69
CA VAL A 225 3.52 16.05 8.47
C VAL A 225 4.39 16.27 9.69
N LYS A 226 5.32 17.23 9.63
CA LYS A 226 6.07 17.73 10.80
C LYS A 226 5.23 18.60 11.76
N LEU A 227 3.92 18.62 11.56
CA LEU A 227 2.97 19.32 12.42
C LEU A 227 2.34 18.34 13.42
N PRO A 228 2.03 18.77 14.62
CA PRO A 228 1.30 17.92 15.55
C PRO A 228 -0.05 17.52 14.94
N ILE A 229 -0.31 16.21 14.92
CA ILE A 229 -1.57 15.66 14.41
C ILE A 229 -2.59 15.82 15.54
N VAL A 230 -3.67 16.53 15.27
CA VAL A 230 -4.81 16.63 16.18
C VAL A 230 -5.85 15.59 15.75
N VAL A 231 -6.03 14.56 16.57
CA VAL A 231 -7.07 13.56 16.36
C VAL A 231 -8.29 13.99 17.18
N ILE A 232 -9.43 14.16 16.51
CA ILE A 232 -10.71 14.45 17.15
C ILE A 232 -11.59 13.21 17.01
N THR A 233 -11.86 12.53 18.11
CA THR A 233 -12.78 11.39 18.16
C THR A 233 -14.10 11.84 18.75
N THR A 234 -15.17 11.70 18.00
CA THR A 234 -16.52 11.95 18.49
C THR A 234 -17.07 10.74 19.24
N GLU A 235 -17.94 10.95 20.19
CA GLU A 235 -18.65 9.86 20.86
C GLU A 235 -19.48 9.05 19.82
N ASN A 236 -19.29 7.73 19.81
CA ASN A 236 -19.91 6.81 18.84
C ASN A 236 -19.53 7.05 17.36
N ASN A 237 -18.39 7.68 17.07
CA ASN A 237 -17.95 8.01 15.71
C ASN A 237 -18.98 8.82 14.89
N ILE A 238 -19.73 9.66 15.54
CA ILE A 238 -20.73 10.51 14.87
C ILE A 238 -20.03 11.61 14.09
N GLU A 239 -20.47 11.88 12.87
CA GLU A 239 -19.97 12.96 12.04
C GLU A 239 -20.09 14.31 12.76
N ILE A 240 -19.03 15.14 12.68
CA ILE A 240 -19.03 16.48 13.27
C ILE A 240 -19.97 17.37 12.47
N GLN A 241 -21.09 17.75 13.09
CA GLN A 241 -22.09 18.64 12.51
C GLN A 241 -22.08 20.01 13.21
N ASN A 242 -22.56 21.04 12.49
CA ASN A 242 -22.68 22.38 13.08
C ASN A 242 -23.71 22.45 14.22
N GLU A 243 -24.80 21.71 14.07
CA GLU A 243 -25.88 21.63 15.07
C GLU A 243 -26.63 20.29 14.96
N PRO A 244 -27.01 19.62 16.07
CA PRO A 244 -26.55 19.92 17.42
C PRO A 244 -25.06 19.61 17.63
N LYS A 245 -24.45 20.27 18.60
CA LYS A 245 -23.03 20.03 18.93
C LYS A 245 -22.84 18.64 19.51
N VAL A 246 -21.78 17.95 19.08
CA VAL A 246 -21.41 16.62 19.57
C VAL A 246 -20.24 16.72 20.55
N THR A 247 -20.22 15.81 21.53
CA THR A 247 -19.08 15.69 22.43
C THR A 247 -17.93 15.01 21.68
N ALA A 248 -16.73 15.59 21.78
CA ALA A 248 -15.54 15.03 21.18
C ALA A 248 -14.35 15.09 22.15
N GLN A 249 -13.43 14.14 22.02
CA GLN A 249 -12.14 14.13 22.69
C GLN A 249 -11.06 14.49 21.68
N MET A 250 -10.09 15.28 22.11
CA MET A 250 -8.97 15.69 21.28
C MET A 250 -7.67 15.16 21.88
N GLY A 251 -6.86 14.48 21.07
CA GLY A 251 -5.50 14.06 21.37
C GLY A 251 -4.48 14.82 20.50
N ILE A 252 -3.30 15.07 21.03
CA ILE A 252 -2.18 15.70 20.33
C ILE A 252 -0.99 14.75 20.40
#